data_c69682516d7478c3d2b240d46805e808
#
_entry.id   c69682516d7478c3d2b240d46805e808
#
_cell.length_a   1.000
_cell.length_b   1.000
_cell.length_c   1.000
_cell.angle_alpha   90.00
_cell.angle_beta   90.00
_cell.angle_gamma   90.00
#
_symmetry.space_group_name_H-M   'P 1'
#
loop_
_entity.id
_entity.type
_entity.pdbx_description
1 polymer ?
#
loop_
_entity_poly.entity_id
_entity_poly.type
_entity_poly.pdbx_seq_one_letter_code
_entity_poly.pdbx_strand_id
1 'polypeptide(L)'
;MEIRVLKYFLTVAQEQSFSKAAKVLNVSQPALSKQIKDLEEEYQITLFNRTTRSLSLTEEGRLFKEQAKQIISLVNRTDSYLKNINKYISGDIYLGCSESEANRIVMKAISKTQQHHPDIRFHIYSGNAQYVEEKLDQGIFDLGIVTDPVDLSKYDYLKLPTLDTWGILMKKDSELAHFETISPKDLLDKPMIISNQEMVKNGIGGWLGGNQRALNVVATYNLFYNAKLMCEENVGYVLTLKNLYNESNDSPICFKPLNPPLTLRSHLVWKKYKVFPKAIAIFLEILNEEIKKSS
;
A
#
# COMPACT_ATOMS: atom_id res chain seq x y z
N MET A 1 -27.27 4.40 -13.30
CA MET A 1 -26.59 3.19 -12.65
C MET A 1 -26.91 3.16 -11.16
N GLU A 2 -27.47 2.07 -10.64
CA GLU A 2 -27.82 1.89 -9.22
C GLU A 2 -26.79 1.03 -8.48
N ILE A 3 -26.57 1.29 -7.19
CA ILE A 3 -25.65 0.50 -6.33
C ILE A 3 -26.02 -1.00 -6.34
N ARG A 4 -27.30 -1.31 -6.37
CA ARG A 4 -27.81 -2.68 -6.45
C ARG A 4 -27.33 -3.39 -7.72
N VAL A 5 -27.31 -2.71 -8.85
CA VAL A 5 -26.87 -3.27 -10.14
C VAL A 5 -25.36 -3.54 -10.12
N LEU A 6 -24.56 -2.69 -9.46
CA LEU A 6 -23.13 -2.97 -9.24
C LEU A 6 -22.90 -4.25 -8.44
N LYS A 7 -23.69 -4.47 -7.36
CA LYS A 7 -23.62 -5.71 -6.58
C LYS A 7 -23.99 -6.93 -7.45
N TYR A 8 -25.02 -6.78 -8.28
CA TYR A 8 -25.45 -7.83 -9.21
C TYR A 8 -24.32 -8.19 -10.18
N PHE A 9 -23.75 -7.18 -10.84
CA PHE A 9 -22.64 -7.38 -11.76
C PHE A 9 -21.44 -8.08 -11.08
N LEU A 10 -21.02 -7.62 -9.91
CA LEU A 10 -19.89 -8.21 -9.18
C LEU A 10 -20.17 -9.66 -8.81
N THR A 11 -21.40 -9.99 -8.38
CA THR A 11 -21.77 -11.36 -8.03
C THR A 11 -21.80 -12.26 -9.26
N VAL A 12 -22.33 -11.79 -10.40
CA VAL A 12 -22.29 -12.54 -11.68
C VAL A 12 -20.84 -12.79 -12.13
N ALA A 13 -19.98 -11.77 -11.99
CA ALA A 13 -18.56 -11.85 -12.35
C ALA A 13 -17.77 -12.81 -11.43
N GLN A 14 -18.18 -12.96 -10.18
CA GLN A 14 -17.60 -13.89 -9.22
C GLN A 14 -18.06 -15.32 -9.46
N GLU A 15 -19.36 -15.53 -9.60
CA GLU A 15 -19.97 -16.87 -9.76
C GLU A 15 -19.79 -17.44 -11.17
N GLN A 16 -19.43 -16.61 -12.14
CA GLN A 16 -19.33 -16.98 -13.57
C GLN A 16 -20.58 -17.71 -14.09
N SER A 17 -21.73 -17.41 -13.50
CA SER A 17 -23.01 -18.02 -13.79
C SER A 17 -24.18 -17.15 -13.34
N PHE A 18 -25.04 -16.74 -14.24
CA PHE A 18 -26.26 -16.01 -13.89
C PHE A 18 -27.19 -16.80 -12.93
N SER A 19 -27.29 -18.11 -13.12
CA SER A 19 -28.17 -18.93 -12.27
C SER A 19 -27.61 -19.10 -10.85
N LYS A 20 -26.29 -19.25 -10.68
CA LYS A 20 -25.64 -19.28 -9.36
C LYS A 20 -25.73 -17.92 -8.69
N ALA A 21 -25.36 -16.85 -9.39
CA ALA A 21 -25.45 -15.50 -8.88
C ALA A 21 -26.87 -15.11 -8.43
N ALA A 22 -27.90 -15.50 -9.20
CA ALA A 22 -29.30 -15.28 -8.85
C ALA A 22 -29.68 -15.96 -7.52
N LYS A 23 -29.18 -17.18 -7.27
CA LYS A 23 -29.38 -17.89 -5.98
C LYS A 23 -28.69 -17.14 -4.84
N VAL A 24 -27.45 -16.71 -5.02
CA VAL A 24 -26.69 -15.95 -4.01
C VAL A 24 -27.39 -14.64 -3.66
N LEU A 25 -27.96 -13.98 -4.67
CA LEU A 25 -28.62 -12.67 -4.53
C LEU A 25 -30.10 -12.77 -4.11
N ASN A 26 -30.65 -13.98 -4.01
CA ASN A 26 -32.07 -14.24 -3.75
C ASN A 26 -33.03 -13.52 -4.74
N VAL A 27 -32.68 -13.55 -6.02
CA VAL A 27 -33.50 -12.97 -7.11
C VAL A 27 -33.73 -14.00 -8.21
N SER A 28 -34.72 -13.75 -9.09
CA SER A 28 -34.89 -14.59 -10.26
C SER A 28 -33.79 -14.35 -11.31
N GLN A 29 -33.35 -15.43 -11.96
CA GLN A 29 -32.33 -15.33 -13.01
C GLN A 29 -32.75 -14.41 -14.17
N PRO A 30 -34.00 -14.42 -14.65
CA PRO A 30 -34.46 -13.48 -15.69
C PRO A 30 -34.35 -12.02 -15.26
N ALA A 31 -34.72 -11.72 -13.99
CA ALA A 31 -34.59 -10.35 -13.46
C ALA A 31 -33.12 -9.90 -13.37
N LEU A 32 -32.23 -10.76 -12.88
CA LEU A 32 -30.80 -10.49 -12.82
C LEU A 32 -30.22 -10.27 -14.23
N SER A 33 -30.56 -11.14 -15.18
CA SER A 33 -30.09 -11.03 -16.57
C SER A 33 -30.57 -9.75 -17.22
N LYS A 34 -31.84 -9.35 -16.98
CA LYS A 34 -32.37 -8.10 -17.47
C LYS A 34 -31.62 -6.88 -16.92
N GLN A 35 -31.38 -6.83 -15.60
CA GLN A 35 -30.65 -5.70 -14.97
C GLN A 35 -29.22 -5.53 -15.52
N ILE A 36 -28.54 -6.62 -15.80
CA ILE A 36 -27.20 -6.56 -16.43
C ILE A 36 -27.32 -6.12 -17.89
N LYS A 37 -28.31 -6.62 -18.62
CA LYS A 37 -28.55 -6.20 -20.01
C LYS A 37 -28.89 -4.71 -20.09
N ASP A 38 -29.77 -4.22 -19.21
CA ASP A 38 -30.17 -2.80 -19.14
C ASP A 38 -28.92 -1.92 -18.86
N LEU A 39 -27.98 -2.38 -18.00
CA LEU A 39 -26.70 -1.73 -17.74
C LEU A 39 -25.79 -1.70 -18.98
N GLU A 40 -25.66 -2.83 -19.69
CA GLU A 40 -24.90 -2.93 -20.93
C GLU A 40 -25.47 -2.00 -22.03
N GLU A 41 -26.80 -1.91 -22.13
CA GLU A 41 -27.50 -1.03 -23.07
C GLU A 41 -27.36 0.45 -22.70
N GLU A 42 -27.47 0.82 -21.40
CA GLU A 42 -27.31 2.21 -20.92
C GLU A 42 -25.97 2.80 -21.36
N TYR A 43 -24.89 2.00 -21.31
CA TYR A 43 -23.53 2.46 -21.65
C TYR A 43 -23.06 2.02 -23.04
N GLN A 44 -23.89 1.30 -23.79
CA GLN A 44 -23.55 0.76 -25.13
C GLN A 44 -22.26 -0.08 -25.12
N ILE A 45 -22.06 -0.89 -24.06
CA ILE A 45 -20.91 -1.78 -23.88
C ILE A 45 -21.39 -3.19 -23.59
N THR A 46 -20.54 -4.16 -23.85
CA THR A 46 -20.74 -5.55 -23.44
C THR A 46 -19.81 -5.88 -22.27
N LEU A 47 -20.36 -6.29 -21.14
CA LEU A 47 -19.57 -6.61 -19.94
C LEU A 47 -19.24 -8.10 -19.85
N PHE A 48 -20.08 -8.95 -20.45
CA PHE A 48 -19.91 -10.40 -20.39
C PHE A 48 -19.90 -11.05 -21.78
N ASN A 49 -18.88 -11.87 -22.02
CA ASN A 49 -18.89 -12.85 -23.12
C ASN A 49 -19.77 -14.04 -22.70
N ARG A 50 -20.89 -14.24 -23.41
CA ARG A 50 -21.85 -15.32 -23.15
C ARG A 50 -21.71 -16.38 -24.22
N THR A 51 -21.19 -17.53 -23.88
CA THR A 51 -21.20 -18.73 -24.72
C THR A 51 -22.11 -19.79 -24.12
N THR A 52 -22.44 -20.83 -24.88
CA THR A 52 -23.26 -21.93 -24.38
C THR A 52 -22.61 -22.72 -23.25
N ARG A 53 -21.28 -22.59 -23.07
CA ARG A 53 -20.50 -23.37 -22.11
C ARG A 53 -19.80 -22.53 -21.03
N SER A 54 -19.69 -21.21 -21.20
CA SER A 54 -18.92 -20.37 -20.27
C SER A 54 -19.45 -18.93 -20.25
N LEU A 55 -19.28 -18.30 -19.11
CA LEU A 55 -19.51 -16.87 -18.88
C LEU A 55 -18.17 -16.25 -18.42
N SER A 56 -17.67 -15.28 -19.14
CA SER A 56 -16.43 -14.56 -18.80
C SER A 56 -16.60 -13.05 -19.00
N LEU A 57 -15.76 -12.27 -18.37
CA LEU A 57 -15.74 -10.81 -18.56
C LEU A 57 -15.05 -10.45 -19.88
N THR A 58 -15.61 -9.43 -20.55
CA THR A 58 -14.91 -8.69 -21.62
C THR A 58 -13.77 -7.85 -21.06
N GLU A 59 -13.06 -7.13 -21.90
CA GLU A 59 -12.06 -6.15 -21.44
C GLU A 59 -12.73 -5.01 -20.67
N GLU A 60 -13.81 -4.47 -21.20
CA GLU A 60 -14.65 -3.46 -20.55
C GLU A 60 -15.23 -3.98 -19.24
N GLY A 61 -15.66 -5.25 -19.20
CA GLY A 61 -16.14 -5.90 -17.98
C GLY A 61 -15.08 -6.04 -16.91
N ARG A 62 -13.79 -6.28 -17.27
CA ARG A 62 -12.68 -6.30 -16.31
C ARG A 62 -12.41 -4.91 -15.73
N LEU A 63 -12.34 -3.90 -16.58
CA LEU A 63 -12.19 -2.50 -16.14
C LEU A 63 -13.34 -2.07 -15.22
N PHE A 64 -14.58 -2.35 -15.65
CA PHE A 64 -15.76 -2.04 -14.87
C PHE A 64 -15.79 -2.77 -13.52
N LYS A 65 -15.32 -4.02 -13.46
CA LYS A 65 -15.24 -4.80 -12.22
C LYS A 65 -14.39 -4.09 -11.15
N GLU A 66 -13.24 -3.55 -11.54
CA GLU A 66 -12.37 -2.86 -10.58
C GLU A 66 -13.03 -1.55 -10.08
N GLN A 67 -13.68 -0.79 -10.95
CA GLN A 67 -14.42 0.41 -10.54
C GLN A 67 -15.62 0.07 -9.65
N ALA A 68 -16.39 -0.95 -10.02
CA ALA A 68 -17.54 -1.41 -9.24
C ALA A 68 -17.15 -1.87 -7.82
N LYS A 69 -16.02 -2.57 -7.68
CA LYS A 69 -15.48 -2.95 -6.35
C LYS A 69 -15.18 -1.72 -5.48
N GLN A 70 -14.54 -0.71 -6.06
CA GLN A 70 -14.19 0.52 -5.33
C GLN A 70 -15.45 1.25 -4.86
N ILE A 71 -16.46 1.41 -5.72
CA ILE A 71 -17.72 2.05 -5.37
C ILE A 71 -18.43 1.28 -4.25
N ILE A 72 -18.55 -0.04 -4.37
CA ILE A 72 -19.20 -0.87 -3.35
C ILE A 72 -18.44 -0.82 -2.03
N SER A 73 -17.11 -0.82 -2.07
CA SER A 73 -16.28 -0.66 -0.86
C SER A 73 -16.58 0.67 -0.15
N LEU A 74 -16.65 1.77 -0.91
CA LEU A 74 -16.96 3.10 -0.36
C LEU A 74 -18.37 3.15 0.24
N VAL A 75 -19.37 2.55 -0.44
CA VAL A 75 -20.74 2.45 0.06
C VAL A 75 -20.80 1.67 1.38
N ASN A 76 -20.16 0.49 1.43
CA ASN A 76 -20.15 -0.33 2.64
C ASN A 76 -19.51 0.40 3.82
N ARG A 77 -18.43 1.17 3.57
CA ARG A 77 -17.78 2.01 4.58
C ARG A 77 -18.71 3.11 5.09
N THR A 78 -19.42 3.79 4.16
CA THR A 78 -20.38 4.82 4.52
C THR A 78 -21.53 4.24 5.36
N ASP A 79 -22.06 3.09 4.97
CA ASP A 79 -23.08 2.37 5.74
C ASP A 79 -22.62 2.00 7.15
N SER A 80 -21.40 1.45 7.25
CA SER A 80 -20.78 1.12 8.56
C SER A 80 -20.61 2.35 9.42
N TYR A 81 -20.13 3.45 8.83
CA TYR A 81 -20.00 4.73 9.52
C TYR A 81 -21.33 5.24 10.07
N LEU A 82 -22.37 5.29 9.24
CA LEU A 82 -23.69 5.80 9.65
C LEU A 82 -24.35 4.92 10.71
N LYS A 83 -24.20 3.60 10.65
CA LYS A 83 -24.74 2.66 11.65
C LYS A 83 -24.11 2.80 13.01
N ASN A 84 -22.86 3.26 13.07
CA ASN A 84 -22.07 3.34 14.30
C ASN A 84 -21.98 4.76 14.89
N ILE A 85 -22.56 5.77 14.27
CA ILE A 85 -22.51 7.19 14.73
C ILE A 85 -22.99 7.35 16.19
N ASN A 86 -23.96 6.54 16.64
CA ASN A 86 -24.61 6.71 17.94
C ASN A 86 -24.38 5.54 18.92
N LYS A 87 -23.58 4.53 18.57
CA LYS A 87 -23.33 3.36 19.42
C LYS A 87 -21.82 3.21 19.54
N TYR A 88 -21.36 2.79 20.71
CA TYR A 88 -19.97 2.43 21.06
C TYR A 88 -18.88 2.87 20.07
N ILE A 89 -17.69 3.22 20.57
CA ILE A 89 -16.53 3.56 19.76
C ILE A 89 -16.08 2.30 19.02
N SER A 90 -16.51 2.17 17.78
CA SER A 90 -16.21 1.02 16.90
C SER A 90 -16.00 1.48 15.48
N GLY A 91 -15.38 0.66 14.64
CA GLY A 91 -15.24 0.90 13.22
C GLY A 91 -13.96 0.35 12.64
N ASP A 92 -13.87 0.42 11.32
CA ASP A 92 -12.72 -0.06 10.55
C ASP A 92 -11.86 1.15 10.16
N ILE A 93 -10.54 1.05 10.36
CA ILE A 93 -9.54 2.03 9.95
C ILE A 93 -8.66 1.40 8.88
N TYR A 94 -8.64 2.00 7.70
CA TYR A 94 -7.87 1.54 6.54
C TYR A 94 -6.59 2.36 6.42
N LEU A 95 -5.45 1.72 6.61
CA LEU A 95 -4.14 2.34 6.65
C LEU A 95 -3.24 1.79 5.54
N GLY A 96 -2.80 2.65 4.62
CA GLY A 96 -1.75 2.32 3.68
C GLY A 96 -0.37 2.59 4.29
N CYS A 97 0.60 1.69 4.11
CA CYS A 97 1.93 1.82 4.71
C CYS A 97 3.02 1.56 3.69
N SER A 98 3.95 2.50 3.52
CA SER A 98 5.28 2.19 2.99
C SER A 98 6.08 1.41 4.03
N GLU A 99 7.01 0.56 3.58
CA GLU A 99 7.87 -0.20 4.50
C GLU A 99 8.94 0.71 5.12
N SER A 100 8.93 0.80 6.46
CA SER A 100 9.82 1.66 7.25
C SER A 100 9.81 1.23 8.71
N GLU A 101 10.93 1.38 9.42
CA GLU A 101 10.96 1.17 10.87
C GLU A 101 10.12 2.22 11.62
N ALA A 102 9.91 3.40 11.01
CA ALA A 102 9.04 4.42 11.58
C ALA A 102 7.59 3.93 11.79
N ASN A 103 7.16 2.86 11.10
CA ASN A 103 5.85 2.25 11.32
C ASN A 103 5.70 1.64 12.71
N ARG A 104 6.79 1.32 13.42
CA ARG A 104 6.75 0.71 14.75
C ARG A 104 5.94 1.51 15.76
N ILE A 105 6.06 2.83 15.74
CA ILE A 105 5.30 3.70 16.64
C ILE A 105 3.80 3.66 16.34
N VAL A 106 3.45 3.54 15.06
CA VAL A 106 2.06 3.40 14.60
C VAL A 106 1.49 2.06 15.06
N MET A 107 2.26 0.96 14.95
CA MET A 107 1.85 -0.36 15.46
C MET A 107 1.68 -0.38 16.98
N LYS A 108 2.52 0.36 17.72
CA LYS A 108 2.31 0.55 19.17
C LYS A 108 1.00 1.29 19.47
N ALA A 109 0.69 2.34 18.72
CA ALA A 109 -0.56 3.08 18.88
C ALA A 109 -1.78 2.21 18.53
N ILE A 110 -1.69 1.36 17.48
CA ILE A 110 -2.71 0.38 17.14
C ILE A 110 -2.96 -0.58 18.32
N SER A 111 -1.89 -1.16 18.87
CA SER A 111 -1.99 -2.07 20.03
C SER A 111 -2.70 -1.41 21.21
N LYS A 112 -2.32 -0.17 21.56
CA LYS A 112 -2.97 0.59 22.64
C LYS A 112 -4.42 0.92 22.32
N THR A 113 -4.72 1.30 21.09
CA THR A 113 -6.09 1.57 20.67
C THR A 113 -6.96 0.34 20.85
N GLN A 114 -6.51 -0.84 20.45
CA GLN A 114 -7.26 -2.08 20.58
C GLN A 114 -7.43 -2.53 22.03
N GLN A 115 -6.47 -2.23 22.91
CA GLN A 115 -6.59 -2.51 24.36
C GLN A 115 -7.73 -1.72 25.01
N HIS A 116 -7.94 -0.46 24.61
CA HIS A 116 -8.97 0.41 25.18
C HIS A 116 -10.29 0.39 24.39
N HIS A 117 -10.23 0.09 23.10
CA HIS A 117 -11.34 0.10 22.15
C HIS A 117 -11.29 -1.14 21.25
N PRO A 118 -11.62 -2.33 21.77
CA PRO A 118 -11.47 -3.62 21.08
C PRO A 118 -12.35 -3.75 19.82
N ASP A 119 -13.39 -2.92 19.70
CA ASP A 119 -14.28 -2.89 18.53
C ASP A 119 -13.74 -2.03 17.36
N ILE A 120 -12.57 -1.39 17.54
CA ILE A 120 -11.85 -0.74 16.41
C ILE A 120 -10.99 -1.80 15.72
N ARG A 121 -11.18 -1.96 14.42
CA ARG A 121 -10.39 -2.86 13.56
C ARG A 121 -9.49 -2.07 12.64
N PHE A 122 -8.27 -2.57 12.45
CA PHE A 122 -7.30 -1.98 11.53
C PHE A 122 -7.07 -2.90 10.34
N HIS A 123 -7.10 -2.31 9.14
CA HIS A 123 -6.79 -2.97 7.89
C HIS A 123 -5.52 -2.34 7.33
N ILE A 124 -4.41 -3.08 7.36
CA ILE A 124 -3.09 -2.59 6.96
C ILE A 124 -2.78 -3.08 5.55
N TYR A 125 -2.42 -2.15 4.67
CA TYR A 125 -2.03 -2.44 3.30
C TYR A 125 -0.62 -1.93 3.05
N SER A 126 0.29 -2.83 2.74
CA SER A 126 1.66 -2.46 2.37
C SER A 126 1.71 -2.06 0.89
N GLY A 127 2.42 -0.99 0.61
CA GLY A 127 2.61 -0.49 -0.75
C GLY A 127 3.67 0.60 -0.80
N ASN A 128 4.04 1.03 -1.99
CA ASN A 128 4.91 2.19 -2.15
C ASN A 128 4.12 3.50 -1.93
N ALA A 129 4.84 4.63 -1.81
CA ALA A 129 4.22 5.94 -1.54
C ALA A 129 3.15 6.29 -2.59
N GLN A 130 3.43 6.09 -3.88
CA GLN A 130 2.49 6.36 -4.96
C GLN A 130 1.17 5.55 -4.79
N TYR A 131 1.26 4.26 -4.51
CA TYR A 131 0.09 3.43 -4.26
C TYR A 131 -0.72 3.92 -3.05
N VAL A 132 -0.04 4.31 -1.97
CA VAL A 132 -0.70 4.84 -0.77
C VAL A 132 -1.40 6.16 -1.08
N GLU A 133 -0.76 7.09 -1.78
CA GLU A 133 -1.33 8.37 -2.19
C GLU A 133 -2.55 8.19 -3.10
N GLU A 134 -2.45 7.34 -4.12
CA GLU A 134 -3.59 7.02 -5.00
C GLU A 134 -4.80 6.50 -4.23
N LYS A 135 -4.59 5.59 -3.27
CA LYS A 135 -5.68 5.03 -2.45
C LYS A 135 -6.25 6.01 -1.43
N LEU A 136 -5.43 6.91 -0.89
CA LEU A 136 -5.88 8.06 -0.10
C LEU A 136 -6.74 9.00 -0.95
N ASP A 137 -6.30 9.29 -2.18
CA ASP A 137 -7.01 10.17 -3.10
C ASP A 137 -8.35 9.61 -3.56
N GLN A 138 -8.44 8.31 -3.70
CA GLN A 138 -9.68 7.58 -3.97
C GLN A 138 -10.58 7.44 -2.73
N GLY A 139 -10.12 7.83 -1.54
CA GLY A 139 -10.85 7.64 -0.29
C GLY A 139 -10.91 6.18 0.17
N ILE A 140 -10.12 5.29 -0.41
CA ILE A 140 -10.02 3.87 -0.03
C ILE A 140 -9.24 3.72 1.27
N PHE A 141 -8.18 4.48 1.48
CA PHE A 141 -7.50 4.57 2.75
C PHE A 141 -7.98 5.77 3.56
N ASP A 142 -8.00 5.61 4.87
CA ASP A 142 -8.28 6.71 5.79
C ASP A 142 -7.04 7.50 6.10
N LEU A 143 -5.96 6.79 6.30
CA LEU A 143 -4.64 7.27 6.67
C LEU A 143 -3.59 6.59 5.79
N GLY A 144 -2.46 7.25 5.59
CA GLY A 144 -1.33 6.69 4.87
C GLY A 144 -0.02 6.98 5.56
N ILE A 145 0.94 6.04 5.51
CA ILE A 145 2.32 6.31 5.89
C ILE A 145 3.14 6.40 4.61
N VAL A 146 3.70 7.57 4.36
CA VAL A 146 4.52 7.88 3.20
C VAL A 146 5.87 8.40 3.64
N THR A 147 6.88 8.21 2.81
CA THR A 147 8.28 8.59 3.09
C THR A 147 8.71 9.75 2.20
N ASP A 148 9.59 10.61 2.72
CA ASP A 148 10.19 11.68 1.93
C ASP A 148 10.92 11.14 0.67
N PRO A 149 10.93 11.94 -0.42
CA PRO A 149 10.22 13.18 -0.64
C PRO A 149 8.74 12.95 -0.97
N VAL A 150 7.85 13.70 -0.34
CA VAL A 150 6.39 13.65 -0.53
C VAL A 150 5.81 15.06 -0.61
N ASP A 151 4.82 15.27 -1.50
CA ASP A 151 4.08 16.52 -1.55
C ASP A 151 3.02 16.58 -0.44
N LEU A 152 3.42 17.15 0.70
CA LEU A 152 2.54 17.34 1.86
C LEU A 152 1.51 18.46 1.68
N SER A 153 1.53 19.22 0.58
CA SER A 153 0.59 20.33 0.36
C SER A 153 -0.87 19.88 0.33
N LYS A 154 -1.13 18.63 -0.07
CA LYS A 154 -2.46 18.04 -0.19
C LYS A 154 -2.98 17.40 1.10
N TYR A 155 -2.12 17.22 2.10
CA TYR A 155 -2.38 16.43 3.30
C TYR A 155 -2.21 17.24 4.57
N ASP A 156 -2.98 16.88 5.60
CA ASP A 156 -2.60 17.08 6.99
C ASP A 156 -1.74 15.89 7.41
N TYR A 157 -0.80 16.09 8.34
CA TYR A 157 0.16 15.03 8.66
C TYR A 157 0.72 15.11 10.08
N LEU A 158 1.20 13.96 10.55
CA LEU A 158 2.07 13.84 11.73
C LEU A 158 3.45 13.34 11.28
N LYS A 159 4.51 14.02 11.71
CA LYS A 159 5.88 13.57 11.50
C LYS A 159 6.16 12.38 12.42
N LEU A 160 6.63 11.27 11.89
CA LEU A 160 7.07 10.16 12.71
C LEU A 160 8.49 10.40 13.22
N PRO A 161 8.82 10.04 14.48
CA PRO A 161 10.08 10.44 15.12
C PRO A 161 11.31 9.73 14.55
N THR A 162 11.14 8.49 14.07
CA THR A 162 12.24 7.67 13.56
C THR A 162 12.71 8.16 12.20
N LEU A 163 14.03 8.29 12.03
CA LEU A 163 14.69 8.47 10.73
C LEU A 163 15.20 7.12 10.23
N ASP A 164 14.84 6.78 9.01
CA ASP A 164 15.40 5.63 8.32
C ASP A 164 16.70 5.99 7.61
N THR A 165 17.66 5.10 7.62
CA THR A 165 18.97 5.27 6.97
C THR A 165 19.06 4.35 5.77
N TRP A 166 19.46 4.91 4.63
CA TRP A 166 19.73 4.15 3.42
C TRP A 166 21.07 3.41 3.50
N GLY A 167 21.12 2.25 2.88
CA GLY A 167 22.32 1.45 2.73
C GLY A 167 22.18 0.37 1.69
N ILE A 168 23.19 -0.46 1.64
CA ILE A 168 23.28 -1.58 0.70
C ILE A 168 23.21 -2.89 1.47
N LEU A 169 22.26 -3.74 1.09
CA LEU A 169 22.19 -5.13 1.51
C LEU A 169 22.95 -5.97 0.48
N MET A 170 23.79 -6.86 0.95
CA MET A 170 24.67 -7.68 0.11
C MET A 170 25.01 -8.99 0.77
N LYS A 171 25.55 -9.93 0.02
CA LYS A 171 26.11 -11.16 0.59
C LYS A 171 27.32 -10.85 1.48
N LYS A 172 27.50 -11.61 2.58
CA LYS A 172 28.62 -11.44 3.50
C LYS A 172 29.98 -11.75 2.87
N ASP A 173 30.00 -12.58 1.83
CA ASP A 173 31.18 -12.95 1.08
C ASP A 173 31.48 -12.01 -0.10
N SER A 174 30.68 -10.95 -0.29
CA SER A 174 30.91 -9.96 -1.35
C SER A 174 32.07 -9.02 -1.02
N GLU A 175 32.71 -8.47 -2.04
CA GLU A 175 33.85 -7.54 -1.90
C GLU A 175 33.50 -6.28 -1.09
N LEU A 176 32.26 -5.77 -1.22
CA LEU A 176 31.81 -4.58 -0.50
C LEU A 176 31.46 -4.86 0.98
N ALA A 177 31.33 -6.11 1.38
CA ALA A 177 31.03 -6.47 2.77
C ALA A 177 32.15 -6.12 3.76
N HIS A 178 33.38 -5.96 3.27
CA HIS A 178 34.54 -5.56 4.09
C HIS A 178 34.56 -4.07 4.42
N PHE A 179 33.78 -3.24 3.71
CA PHE A 179 33.68 -1.81 3.99
C PHE A 179 32.74 -1.54 5.18
N GLU A 180 33.04 -0.51 5.96
CA GLU A 180 32.12 -0.05 7.02
C GLU A 180 30.93 0.73 6.45
N THR A 181 31.18 1.50 5.38
CA THR A 181 30.18 2.33 4.68
C THR A 181 30.39 2.25 3.17
N ILE A 182 29.36 2.50 2.40
CA ILE A 182 29.38 2.43 0.95
C ILE A 182 29.24 3.84 0.34
N SER A 183 30.21 4.21 -0.50
CA SER A 183 30.20 5.47 -1.24
C SER A 183 29.63 5.30 -2.66
N PRO A 184 29.27 6.40 -3.37
CA PRO A 184 28.81 6.33 -4.76
C PRO A 184 29.76 5.59 -5.70
N LYS A 185 31.06 5.74 -5.47
CA LYS A 185 32.11 5.13 -6.32
C LYS A 185 32.15 3.61 -6.20
N ASP A 186 31.80 3.07 -5.02
CA ASP A 186 31.82 1.63 -4.76
C ASP A 186 30.68 0.90 -5.49
N LEU A 187 29.65 1.62 -5.96
CA LEU A 187 28.50 1.07 -6.65
C LEU A 187 28.59 1.14 -8.17
N LEU A 188 29.66 1.77 -8.70
CA LEU A 188 29.89 1.80 -10.15
C LEU A 188 30.04 0.38 -10.68
N ASP A 189 29.34 0.09 -11.78
CA ASP A 189 29.34 -1.21 -12.48
C ASP A 189 28.81 -2.41 -11.64
N LYS A 190 28.38 -2.21 -10.42
CA LYS A 190 27.78 -3.28 -9.61
C LYS A 190 26.33 -3.56 -10.06
N PRO A 191 25.91 -4.84 -10.09
CA PRO A 191 24.52 -5.20 -10.36
C PRO A 191 23.60 -4.72 -9.22
N MET A 192 22.81 -3.68 -9.46
CA MET A 192 21.99 -3.03 -8.45
C MET A 192 20.53 -3.47 -8.54
N ILE A 193 19.93 -3.71 -7.40
CA ILE A 193 18.50 -3.95 -7.19
C ILE A 193 17.96 -2.74 -6.44
N ILE A 194 17.06 -1.97 -7.04
CA ILE A 194 16.58 -0.70 -6.46
C ILE A 194 15.04 -0.67 -6.36
N SER A 195 14.52 0.17 -5.47
CA SER A 195 13.08 0.42 -5.43
C SER A 195 12.59 1.05 -6.74
N ASN A 196 11.42 0.63 -7.21
CA ASN A 196 10.80 1.19 -8.42
C ASN A 196 10.17 2.57 -8.19
N GLN A 197 10.19 3.12 -6.98
CA GLN A 197 9.65 4.44 -6.67
C GLN A 197 10.46 5.54 -7.36
N GLU A 198 9.81 6.39 -8.17
CA GLU A 198 10.48 7.49 -8.88
C GLU A 198 11.14 8.50 -7.94
N MET A 199 10.52 8.76 -6.79
CA MET A 199 11.05 9.67 -5.77
C MET A 199 12.34 9.16 -5.14
N VAL A 200 12.45 7.84 -4.94
CA VAL A 200 13.71 7.21 -4.49
C VAL A 200 14.80 7.40 -5.53
N LYS A 201 14.46 7.25 -6.82
CA LYS A 201 15.42 7.50 -7.91
C LYS A 201 15.96 8.94 -7.87
N ASN A 202 15.13 9.93 -7.59
CA ASN A 202 15.55 11.35 -7.53
C ASN A 202 16.44 11.62 -6.31
N GLY A 203 16.11 11.10 -5.12
CA GLY A 203 16.95 11.23 -3.92
C GLY A 203 18.32 10.56 -4.07
N ILE A 204 18.32 9.34 -4.58
CA ILE A 204 19.56 8.59 -4.92
C ILE A 204 20.36 9.29 -6.00
N GLY A 205 19.69 9.89 -6.99
CA GLY A 205 20.35 10.63 -8.04
C GLY A 205 21.13 11.83 -7.52
N GLY A 206 20.59 12.57 -6.57
CA GLY A 206 21.29 13.62 -5.87
C GLY A 206 22.52 13.09 -5.11
N TRP A 207 22.36 11.96 -4.39
CA TRP A 207 23.46 11.31 -3.67
C TRP A 207 24.56 10.80 -4.60
N LEU A 208 24.21 10.36 -5.82
CA LEU A 208 25.16 9.96 -6.88
C LEU A 208 25.78 11.15 -7.63
N GLY A 209 25.58 12.40 -7.18
CA GLY A 209 26.09 13.59 -7.85
C GLY A 209 25.45 13.87 -9.21
N GLY A 210 24.20 13.49 -9.42
CA GLY A 210 23.46 13.65 -10.67
C GLY A 210 23.71 12.55 -11.73
N ASN A 211 24.58 11.60 -11.44
CA ASN A 211 24.97 10.54 -12.39
C ASN A 211 24.14 9.25 -12.19
N GLN A 212 22.80 9.35 -12.21
CA GLN A 212 21.90 8.20 -12.05
C GLN A 212 22.10 7.10 -13.12
N ARG A 213 22.56 7.49 -14.31
CA ARG A 213 22.81 6.54 -15.41
C ARG A 213 24.04 5.65 -15.17
N ALA A 214 24.82 5.93 -14.12
CA ALA A 214 26.00 5.15 -13.77
C ALA A 214 25.69 3.86 -12.99
N LEU A 215 24.45 3.67 -12.52
CA LEU A 215 24.08 2.43 -11.85
C LEU A 215 23.65 1.36 -12.86
N ASN A 216 24.29 0.18 -12.78
CA ASN A 216 23.85 -1.00 -13.51
C ASN A 216 22.64 -1.64 -12.81
N VAL A 217 21.43 -1.14 -13.10
CA VAL A 217 20.18 -1.65 -12.50
C VAL A 217 19.76 -2.93 -13.19
N VAL A 218 19.89 -4.06 -12.49
CA VAL A 218 19.53 -5.40 -13.00
C VAL A 218 18.12 -5.82 -12.62
N ALA A 219 17.56 -5.27 -11.53
CA ALA A 219 16.20 -5.53 -11.10
C ALA A 219 15.61 -4.35 -10.31
N THR A 220 14.28 -4.29 -10.28
CA THR A 220 13.54 -3.34 -9.43
C THR A 220 12.55 -4.08 -8.54
N TYR A 221 12.22 -3.49 -7.39
CA TYR A 221 11.25 -4.04 -6.45
C TYR A 221 10.28 -2.97 -5.94
N ASN A 222 9.12 -3.37 -5.45
CA ASN A 222 8.16 -2.52 -4.77
C ASN A 222 8.14 -2.74 -3.25
N LEU A 223 8.32 -3.98 -2.78
CA LEU A 223 8.38 -4.38 -1.38
C LEU A 223 9.64 -5.19 -1.11
N PHE A 224 10.22 -4.99 0.06
CA PHE A 224 11.58 -5.44 0.42
C PHE A 224 11.77 -6.96 0.41
N TYR A 225 10.75 -7.76 0.75
CA TYR A 225 10.94 -9.20 0.93
C TYR A 225 11.53 -9.90 -0.30
N ASN A 226 11.02 -9.61 -1.50
CA ASN A 226 11.53 -10.20 -2.74
C ASN A 226 12.94 -9.68 -3.09
N ALA A 227 13.24 -8.42 -2.76
CA ALA A 227 14.58 -7.86 -2.94
C ALA A 227 15.60 -8.57 -2.06
N LYS A 228 15.23 -8.88 -0.80
CA LYS A 228 16.04 -9.68 0.10
C LYS A 228 16.37 -11.06 -0.50
N LEU A 229 15.37 -11.78 -1.02
CA LEU A 229 15.58 -13.09 -1.66
C LEU A 229 16.52 -12.98 -2.88
N MET A 230 16.34 -11.97 -3.72
CA MET A 230 17.26 -11.73 -4.84
C MET A 230 18.72 -11.51 -4.39
N CYS A 231 18.91 -10.82 -3.26
CA CYS A 231 20.23 -10.63 -2.67
C CYS A 231 20.83 -11.95 -2.17
N GLU A 232 20.06 -12.77 -1.48
CA GLU A 232 20.47 -14.09 -0.97
C GLU A 232 20.88 -15.01 -2.13
N GLU A 233 20.18 -14.95 -3.26
CA GLU A 233 20.48 -15.71 -4.48
C GLU A 233 21.54 -15.04 -5.38
N ASN A 234 22.24 -14.02 -4.88
CA ASN A 234 23.34 -13.35 -5.59
C ASN A 234 22.95 -12.69 -6.93
N VAL A 235 21.72 -12.19 -7.04
CA VAL A 235 21.29 -11.43 -8.23
C VAL A 235 21.94 -10.05 -8.29
N GLY A 236 22.20 -9.43 -7.10
CA GLY A 236 22.86 -8.14 -7.01
C GLY A 236 22.78 -7.51 -5.62
N TYR A 237 23.26 -6.29 -5.55
CA TYR A 237 23.30 -5.44 -4.36
C TYR A 237 21.96 -4.69 -4.21
N VAL A 238 21.32 -4.79 -3.05
CA VAL A 238 20.02 -4.16 -2.82
C VAL A 238 20.19 -2.83 -2.11
N LEU A 239 19.76 -1.74 -2.78
CA LEU A 239 19.62 -0.44 -2.13
C LEU A 239 18.34 -0.43 -1.31
N THR A 240 18.46 -0.32 0.03
CA THR A 240 17.33 -0.46 0.96
C THR A 240 17.54 0.33 2.25
N LEU A 241 16.56 0.27 3.16
CA LEU A 241 16.61 0.89 4.47
C LEU A 241 17.16 -0.09 5.52
N LYS A 242 17.97 0.43 6.46
CA LYS A 242 18.69 -0.35 7.46
C LYS A 242 17.81 -1.33 8.24
N ASN A 243 16.70 -0.85 8.76
CA ASN A 243 15.92 -1.60 9.74
C ASN A 243 14.84 -2.49 9.11
N LEU A 244 14.77 -2.59 7.77
CA LEU A 244 13.94 -3.59 7.10
C LEU A 244 14.55 -4.99 7.16
N TYR A 245 15.84 -5.07 7.51
CA TYR A 245 16.56 -6.30 7.64
C TYR A 245 17.17 -6.42 9.06
N ASN A 246 16.83 -7.51 9.74
CA ASN A 246 17.48 -7.88 11.00
C ASN A 246 18.63 -8.84 10.73
N GLU A 247 19.85 -8.36 10.89
CA GLU A 247 21.03 -9.17 10.72
C GLU A 247 21.16 -10.20 11.86
N SER A 248 21.27 -11.46 11.49
CA SER A 248 21.62 -12.55 12.41
C SER A 248 22.98 -13.13 12.04
N ASN A 249 23.61 -13.80 12.99
CA ASN A 249 24.92 -14.44 12.75
C ASN A 249 24.85 -15.47 11.61
N ASP A 250 23.74 -16.18 11.50
CA ASP A 250 23.51 -17.23 10.49
C ASP A 250 23.03 -16.68 9.14
N SER A 251 22.74 -15.38 9.05
CA SER A 251 22.29 -14.81 7.79
C SER A 251 23.43 -14.77 6.76
N PRO A 252 23.19 -15.15 5.49
CA PRO A 252 24.18 -15.08 4.41
C PRO A 252 24.44 -13.65 3.92
N ILE A 253 23.63 -12.68 4.35
CA ILE A 253 23.68 -11.29 3.88
C ILE A 253 23.98 -10.33 5.03
N CYS A 254 24.51 -9.15 4.72
CA CYS A 254 24.80 -8.07 5.66
C CYS A 254 24.40 -6.72 5.08
N PHE A 255 24.22 -5.74 5.96
CA PHE A 255 23.86 -4.37 5.59
C PHE A 255 25.02 -3.40 5.85
N LYS A 256 25.28 -2.48 4.90
CA LYS A 256 26.25 -1.39 5.07
C LYS A 256 25.57 -0.04 4.76
N PRO A 257 25.69 0.96 5.65
CA PRO A 257 25.11 2.28 5.44
C PRO A 257 25.82 3.04 4.32
N LEU A 258 25.10 3.97 3.69
CA LEU A 258 25.68 4.88 2.68
C LEU A 258 26.57 5.95 3.32
N ASN A 259 27.59 6.39 2.57
CA ASN A 259 28.46 7.51 2.89
C ASN A 259 28.66 8.43 1.65
N PRO A 260 28.27 9.73 1.66
CA PRO A 260 27.65 10.42 2.80
C PRO A 260 26.31 9.79 3.24
N PRO A 261 25.95 9.92 4.53
CA PRO A 261 24.70 9.34 5.03
C PRO A 261 23.49 9.91 4.30
N LEU A 262 22.59 9.02 3.86
CA LEU A 262 21.31 9.41 3.30
C LEU A 262 20.21 8.89 4.22
N THR A 263 19.38 9.81 4.71
CA THR A 263 18.27 9.47 5.59
C THR A 263 16.95 9.91 4.98
N LEU A 264 15.87 9.31 5.40
CA LEU A 264 14.52 9.75 5.08
C LEU A 264 13.63 9.75 6.32
N ARG A 265 12.59 10.57 6.26
CA ARG A 265 11.55 10.64 7.29
C ARG A 265 10.24 10.10 6.75
N SER A 266 9.50 9.45 7.61
CA SER A 266 8.13 9.01 7.33
C SER A 266 7.12 9.96 7.96
N HIS A 267 5.97 10.09 7.30
CA HIS A 267 4.85 10.90 7.73
C HIS A 267 3.58 10.07 7.72
N LEU A 268 2.79 10.14 8.78
CA LEU A 268 1.41 9.69 8.72
C LEU A 268 0.60 10.84 8.12
N VAL A 269 -0.09 10.59 7.03
CA VAL A 269 -0.81 11.60 6.23
C VAL A 269 -2.28 11.24 6.07
N TRP A 270 -3.12 12.27 5.89
CA TRP A 270 -4.52 12.14 5.51
C TRP A 270 -4.98 13.35 4.71
N LYS A 271 -6.08 13.22 3.96
CA LYS A 271 -6.61 14.34 3.16
C LYS A 271 -6.98 15.53 4.03
N LYS A 272 -6.61 16.72 3.63
CA LYS A 272 -7.04 17.97 4.27
C LYS A 272 -8.57 18.04 4.35
N TYR A 273 -9.04 18.68 5.41
CA TYR A 273 -10.47 18.91 5.67
C TYR A 273 -11.31 17.64 5.81
N LYS A 274 -10.68 16.46 5.99
CA LYS A 274 -11.40 15.22 6.21
C LYS A 274 -12.02 15.22 7.62
N VAL A 275 -13.33 15.07 7.70
CA VAL A 275 -14.02 14.82 8.96
C VAL A 275 -13.85 13.34 9.30
N PHE A 276 -13.24 13.07 10.45
CA PHE A 276 -12.98 11.69 10.87
C PHE A 276 -14.11 11.10 11.70
N PRO A 277 -14.40 9.79 11.51
CA PRO A 277 -15.10 8.99 12.51
C PRO A 277 -14.38 9.03 13.86
N LYS A 278 -15.14 8.85 14.95
CA LYS A 278 -14.58 8.83 16.33
C LYS A 278 -13.42 7.84 16.48
N ALA A 279 -13.49 6.67 15.83
CA ALA A 279 -12.44 5.66 15.88
C ALA A 279 -11.09 6.20 15.37
N ILE A 280 -11.08 6.94 14.25
CA ILE A 280 -9.85 7.52 13.69
C ILE A 280 -9.35 8.67 14.57
N ALA A 281 -10.24 9.53 15.07
CA ALA A 281 -9.86 10.63 15.97
C ALA A 281 -9.16 10.10 17.23
N ILE A 282 -9.70 9.09 17.87
CA ILE A 282 -9.11 8.44 19.05
C ILE A 282 -7.74 7.82 18.72
N PHE A 283 -7.66 7.11 17.59
CA PHE A 283 -6.39 6.53 17.17
C PHE A 283 -5.31 7.62 16.97
N LEU A 284 -5.67 8.73 16.33
CA LEU A 284 -4.74 9.84 16.11
C LEU A 284 -4.32 10.52 17.43
N GLU A 285 -5.21 10.62 18.41
CA GLU A 285 -4.89 11.12 19.76
C GLU A 285 -3.87 10.21 20.45
N ILE A 286 -4.13 8.89 20.47
CA ILE A 286 -3.23 7.89 21.06
C ILE A 286 -1.87 7.91 20.34
N LEU A 287 -1.85 7.98 19.02
CA LEU A 287 -0.61 8.04 18.26
C LEU A 287 0.18 9.32 18.58
N ASN A 288 -0.48 10.46 18.67
CA ASN A 288 0.18 11.72 19.00
C ASN A 288 0.80 11.69 20.41
N GLU A 289 0.15 11.01 21.37
CA GLU A 289 0.75 10.78 22.68
C GLU A 289 2.00 9.89 22.60
N GLU A 290 1.97 8.82 21.80
CA GLU A 290 3.15 7.95 21.63
C GLU A 290 4.30 8.70 20.95
N ILE A 291 4.02 9.54 19.98
CA ILE A 291 5.04 10.40 19.32
C ILE A 291 5.68 11.34 20.35
N LYS A 292 4.88 12.01 21.19
CA LYS A 292 5.39 12.91 22.23
C LYS A 292 6.26 12.21 23.29
N LYS A 293 5.98 10.94 23.61
CA LYS A 293 6.80 10.13 24.53
C LYS A 293 8.12 9.65 23.91
N SER A 294 8.22 9.65 22.59
CA SER A 294 9.39 9.15 21.85
C SER A 294 10.31 10.29 21.35
N SER A 295 9.89 11.54 21.51
CA SER A 295 10.64 12.75 21.21
C SER A 295 11.37 13.25 22.45
#